data_0840e068e4ac403b751ffc9f878be8b8
#
_entry.id   0840e068e4ac403b751ffc9f878be8b8
#
_cell.length_a   1.000
_cell.length_b   1.000
_cell.length_c   1.000
_cell.angle_alpha   90.00
_cell.angle_beta   90.00
_cell.angle_gamma   90.00
#
_symmetry.space_group_name_H-M   'P 1'
#
loop_
_entity.id
_entity.type
_entity.pdbx_description
1 polymer ?
#
loop_
_entity_poly.entity_id
_entity_poly.type
_entity_poly.pdbx_seq_one_letter_code
_entity_poly.pdbx_strand_id
1 'polypeptide(L)' 'MNKQLLRVGEEADVLAVSRWTIYRWVEEGRLEGTKIGRGSLRVFRTSLDRLVQNNKTQEMNLTV' A
#
# COMPACT_ATOMS: atom_id res chain seq x y z
N MET A 1 11.56 9.69 12.28
CA MET A 1 10.84 9.86 12.02
C MET A 1 10.57 9.65 10.76
N ASN A 2 10.81 8.92 10.17
CA ASN A 2 10.55 8.65 9.03
C ASN A 2 9.63 7.66 8.71
N LYS A 3 8.86 7.16 9.65
CA LYS A 3 7.90 6.25 9.38
C LYS A 3 6.79 6.97 8.94
N GLN A 4 6.47 7.10 7.75
CA GLN A 4 5.30 7.72 7.29
C GLN A 4 4.16 6.75 7.24
N LEU A 5 3.05 7.14 7.80
CA LEU A 5 1.82 6.37 7.75
C LEU A 5 0.82 7.11 6.90
N LEU A 6 0.22 6.41 5.96
CA LEU A 6 -0.74 7.00 5.06
C LEU A 6 -2.14 6.52 5.38
N ARG A 7 -3.11 7.38 5.20
CA ARG A 7 -4.49 6.96 5.36
C ARG A 7 -4.86 6.11 4.16
N VAL A 8 -5.83 5.23 4.37
CA VAL A 8 -6.26 4.35 3.30
C VAL A 8 -6.67 5.15 2.07
N GLY A 9 -7.38 6.25 2.26
CA GLY A 9 -7.78 7.07 1.12
C GLY A 9 -6.62 7.67 0.39
N GLU A 10 -5.60 8.10 1.11
CA GLU A 10 -4.41 8.65 0.49
C GLU A 10 -3.67 7.61 -0.31
N GLU A 11 -3.56 6.41 0.27
CA GLU A 11 -2.89 5.33 -0.40
C GLU A 11 -3.63 4.95 -1.67
N ALA A 12 -4.95 4.88 -1.59
CA ALA A 12 -5.77 4.55 -2.73
C ALA A 12 -5.58 5.54 -3.87
N ASP A 13 -5.49 6.81 -3.51
CA ASP A 13 -5.28 7.85 -4.52
C ASP A 13 -3.92 7.70 -5.19
N VAL A 14 -2.89 7.44 -4.40
CA VAL A 14 -1.55 7.29 -4.93
C VAL A 14 -1.48 6.13 -5.92
N LEU A 15 -2.13 5.04 -5.59
CA LEU A 15 -2.11 3.86 -6.43
C LEU A 15 -3.22 3.82 -7.46
N ALA A 16 -4.11 4.79 -7.42
CA ALA A 16 -5.25 4.85 -8.34
C ALA A 16 -6.13 3.62 -8.26
N VAL A 17 -6.40 3.17 -7.04
CA VAL A 17 -7.27 2.04 -6.83
C VAL A 17 -8.31 2.41 -5.78
N SER A 18 -9.28 1.54 -5.54
CA SER A 18 -10.30 1.83 -4.55
C SER A 18 -9.77 1.56 -3.15
N ARG A 19 -10.41 2.17 -2.16
CA ARG A 19 -10.04 1.93 -0.77
C ARG A 19 -10.21 0.47 -0.41
N TRP A 20 -11.22 -0.14 -0.96
CA TRP A 20 -11.49 -1.55 -0.72
C TRP A 20 -10.30 -2.41 -1.13
N THR A 21 -9.66 -2.06 -2.23
CA THR A 21 -8.48 -2.76 -2.70
C THR A 21 -7.35 -2.65 -1.68
N ILE A 22 -7.20 -1.47 -1.08
CA ILE A 22 -6.16 -1.28 -0.08
C ILE A 22 -6.40 -2.19 1.12
N TYR A 23 -7.62 -2.26 1.62
CA TYR A 23 -7.93 -3.13 2.74
C TYR A 23 -7.63 -4.58 2.40
N ARG A 24 -7.98 -4.96 1.19
CA ARG A 24 -7.75 -6.29 0.74
C ARG A 24 -6.27 -6.64 0.67
N TRP A 25 -5.47 -5.72 0.16
CA TRP A 25 -4.04 -5.94 0.06
C TRP A 25 -3.37 -6.02 1.42
N VAL A 26 -3.87 -5.28 2.38
CA VAL A 26 -3.36 -5.37 3.75
C VAL A 26 -3.69 -6.74 4.31
N GLU A 27 -4.88 -7.22 4.06
CA GLU A 27 -5.26 -8.53 4.52
C GLU A 27 -4.44 -9.64 3.89
N GLU A 28 -4.08 -9.46 2.65
CA GLU A 28 -3.30 -10.45 1.92
C GLU A 28 -1.82 -10.38 2.24
N GLY A 29 -1.42 -9.41 3.02
CA GLY A 29 -0.01 -9.27 3.35
C GLY A 29 0.83 -8.54 2.33
N ARG A 30 0.20 -7.95 1.32
CA ARG A 30 0.95 -7.21 0.31
C ARG A 30 1.33 -5.83 0.80
N LEU A 31 0.53 -5.28 1.69
CA LEU A 31 0.81 -4.00 2.30
C LEU A 31 0.80 -4.17 3.80
N GLU A 32 1.68 -3.44 4.46
CA GLU A 32 1.72 -3.49 5.89
C GLU A 32 0.95 -2.34 6.46
N GLY A 33 0.07 -2.61 7.37
CA GLY A 33 -0.74 -1.56 7.98
C GLY A 33 -0.84 -1.75 9.48
N THR A 34 -1.29 -0.72 10.15
CA THR A 34 -1.52 -0.77 11.58
C THR A 34 -2.76 0.04 11.89
N LYS A 35 -3.46 -0.36 12.92
CA LYS A 35 -4.65 0.38 13.34
C LYS A 35 -4.29 1.33 14.43
N ILE A 36 -4.73 2.57 14.27
CA ILE A 36 -4.50 3.58 15.25
C ILE A 36 -5.83 3.93 15.86
N GLY A 37 -5.96 3.80 17.16
CA GLY A 37 -7.19 4.08 17.86
C GLY A 37 -8.25 3.08 17.49
N ARG A 38 -9.52 3.56 17.31
CA ARG A 38 -10.53 2.64 17.11
C ARG A 38 -10.78 2.38 15.71
N GLY A 39 -10.04 1.69 15.00
CA GLY A 39 -10.40 1.26 13.68
C GLY A 39 -9.86 2.10 12.54
N SER A 40 -9.01 3.04 12.84
CA SER A 40 -8.40 3.83 11.78
C SER A 40 -7.18 3.09 11.26
N LEU A 41 -7.28 2.56 10.09
CA LEU A 41 -6.16 1.86 9.49
C LEU A 41 -5.19 2.83 8.83
N ARG A 42 -3.93 2.64 9.09
CA ARG A 42 -2.86 3.40 8.43
C ARG A 42 -1.93 2.42 7.77
N VAL A 43 -1.40 2.79 6.64
CA VAL A 43 -0.51 1.92 5.86
C VAL A 43 0.89 2.50 5.88
N PHE A 44 1.89 1.66 6.08
CA PHE A 44 3.27 2.13 6.09
C PHE A 44 3.74 2.44 4.68
N ARG A 45 4.29 3.61 4.50
CA ARG A 45 4.74 4.03 3.19
C ARG A 45 5.82 3.12 2.63
N THR A 46 6.65 2.56 3.51
CA THR A 46 7.70 1.66 3.04
C THR A 46 7.12 0.44 2.36
N SER A 47 5.96 -0.05 2.82
CA SER A 47 5.36 -1.21 2.19
C SER A 47 4.78 -0.84 0.83
N LEU A 48 4.29 0.39 0.70
CA LEU A 48 3.80 0.87 -0.58
C LEU A 48 4.96 0.94 -1.58
N ASP A 49 6.08 1.49 -1.16
CA ASP A 49 7.22 1.60 -2.03
C ASP A 49 7.67 0.23 -2.51
N ARG A 50 7.65 -0.75 -1.60
CA ARG A 50 8.04 -2.09 -1.94
C ARG A 50 7.10 -2.72 -2.96
N LEU A 51 5.81 -2.49 -2.79
CA LEU A 51 4.81 -3.01 -3.70
C LEU A 51 5.01 -2.44 -5.11
N VAL A 52 5.23 -1.14 -5.19
CA VAL A 52 5.41 -0.48 -6.47
C VAL A 52 6.68 -0.98 -7.15
N GLN A 53 7.74 -1.14 -6.38
CA GLN A 53 8.99 -1.65 -6.94
C GLN A 53 8.82 -3.04 -7.51
N ASN A 54 8.14 -3.90 -6.79
CA ASN A 54 7.92 -5.25 -7.27
C ASN A 54 7.12 -5.28 -8.56
N ASN A 55 6.09 -4.47 -8.63
CA ASN A 55 5.27 -4.43 -9.83
C ASN A 55 6.03 -3.86 -11.02
N LYS A 56 6.86 -2.87 -10.75
CA LYS A 56 7.65 -2.30 -11.79
C LYS A 56 8.60 -3.31 -12.38
N THR A 57 9.22 -4.09 -11.54
CA THR A 57 10.13 -5.12 -12.00
C THR A 57 9.40 -6.15 -12.85
N GLN A 58 8.21 -6.53 -12.43
CA GLN A 58 7.44 -7.49 -13.19
C GLN A 58 7.04 -6.94 -14.55
N GLU A 59 6.68 -5.69 -14.59
CA GLU A 59 6.31 -5.07 -15.85
C GLU A 59 7.47 -5.06 -16.81
N MET A 60 8.65 -4.77 -16.32
CA MET A 60 9.81 -4.77 -17.17
C MET A 60 10.07 -6.16 -17.74
N ASN A 61 9.85 -7.17 -16.94
CA ASN A 61 10.02 -8.52 -17.42
C ASN A 61 9.02 -8.88 -18.49
N LEU A 62 7.83 -8.38 -18.36
CA LEU A 62 6.80 -8.69 -19.33
C LEU A 62 6.99 -7.99 -20.65
N THR A 63 7.63 -6.86 -20.63
CA THR A 63 7.79 -6.13 -21.87
C THR A 63 8.99 -6.56 -22.67
N VAL A 64 9.78 -7.39 -22.15
CA VAL A 64 10.97 -7.84 -22.88
C VAL A 64 10.70 -8.92 -23.93
#